data_d6c12e6607fc7fc68a57c54797e18b77
#
_entry.id   d6c12e6607fc7fc68a57c54797e18b77
#
_cell.length_a   1.000
_cell.length_b   1.000
_cell.length_c   1.000
_cell.angle_alpha   90.00
_cell.angle_beta   90.00
_cell.angle_gamma   90.00
#
_symmetry.space_group_name_H-M   'P 1'
#
loop_
_entity.id
_entity.type
_entity.pdbx_description
1 polymer ?
#
loop_
_entity_poly.entity_id
_entity_poly.type
_entity_poly.pdbx_seq_one_letter_code
_entity_poly.pdbx_strand_id
1 'polypeptide(L)'
;MPDAEEEEDMAMELDDDLELLLSGVDAGPSPTPAAAPSQLEVTVVDWDVSPLSADEFSRRFRHREPVLLRGLARSWPALEQWRHSDALGSALDADVTCLRSHDGKRFLAADCEQSQRPFDTVAAEILTQSCASEMYARAPLRSGLRDAVDLRGIEELMGGVNAKAACCSVWLGLAGNITPFHYDLCHGFLAGVVGSKVFTLVSPDAWRSMYPRPDRPELSRVDYEAAREGEKSEARREELRRRPKFFDESATRCLCRVEVRPGDVLYTPPFWWHHVETAKDGPAVSVLVPFDPRADEPTHVCHLR
;
A
#
# COMPACT_ATOMS: atom_id res chain seq x y z
N MET A 1 -31.77 0.83 -21.88
CA MET A 1 -30.73 0.85 -20.84
C MET A 1 -31.44 0.60 -19.54
N PRO A 2 -31.26 -0.52 -18.85
CA PRO A 2 -31.83 -0.70 -17.52
C PRO A 2 -31.11 0.24 -16.55
N ASP A 3 -31.85 0.76 -15.59
CA ASP A 3 -31.35 1.67 -14.57
C ASP A 3 -30.41 0.95 -13.61
N ALA A 4 -29.44 1.68 -13.06
CA ALA A 4 -28.40 1.16 -12.16
C ALA A 4 -28.98 0.48 -10.89
N GLU A 5 -30.21 0.74 -10.53
CA GLU A 5 -30.93 0.11 -9.41
C GLU A 5 -31.39 -1.31 -9.76
N GLU A 6 -31.68 -1.64 -11.03
CA GLU A 6 -32.06 -3.00 -11.44
C GLU A 6 -30.86 -3.96 -11.53
N GLU A 7 -29.64 -3.45 -11.76
CA GLU A 7 -28.43 -4.27 -11.74
C GLU A 7 -27.96 -4.60 -10.30
N GLU A 8 -28.25 -3.74 -9.32
CA GLU A 8 -27.95 -4.04 -7.91
C GLU A 8 -28.90 -5.09 -7.31
N ASP A 9 -30.19 -5.08 -7.70
CA ASP A 9 -31.16 -6.09 -7.25
C ASP A 9 -30.87 -7.48 -7.86
N MET A 10 -30.44 -7.55 -9.11
CA MET A 10 -30.08 -8.84 -9.75
C MET A 10 -28.80 -9.48 -9.17
N ALA A 11 -27.89 -8.69 -8.63
CA ALA A 11 -26.69 -9.19 -7.95
C ALA A 11 -27.01 -9.73 -6.54
N MET A 12 -28.08 -9.28 -5.92
CA MET A 12 -28.52 -9.73 -4.59
C MET A 12 -29.29 -11.06 -4.66
N GLU A 13 -30.11 -11.28 -5.70
CA GLU A 13 -30.86 -12.53 -5.88
C GLU A 13 -29.99 -13.75 -6.19
N LEU A 14 -28.80 -13.57 -6.79
CA LEU A 14 -27.88 -14.67 -7.10
C LEU A 14 -27.08 -15.17 -5.87
N ASP A 15 -27.00 -14.40 -4.79
CA ASP A 15 -26.30 -14.80 -3.55
C ASP A 15 -27.23 -15.62 -2.62
N ASP A 16 -28.56 -15.39 -2.65
CA ASP A 16 -29.53 -16.10 -1.81
C ASP A 16 -29.77 -17.56 -2.27
N ASP A 17 -29.68 -17.84 -3.57
CA ASP A 17 -29.84 -19.21 -4.10
C ASP A 17 -28.65 -20.12 -3.77
N LEU A 18 -27.48 -19.57 -3.46
CA LEU A 18 -26.29 -20.34 -3.07
C LEU A 18 -26.32 -20.77 -1.59
N GLU A 19 -26.97 -20.00 -0.71
CA GLU A 19 -27.12 -20.36 0.70
C GLU A 19 -28.12 -21.49 0.94
N LEU A 20 -29.13 -21.62 0.09
CA LEU A 20 -30.12 -22.70 0.21
C LEU A 20 -29.59 -24.09 -0.12
N LEU A 21 -28.51 -24.19 -0.90
CA LEU A 21 -27.87 -25.45 -1.27
C LEU A 21 -26.88 -26.00 -0.22
N LEU A 22 -26.53 -25.21 0.80
CA LEU A 22 -25.57 -25.57 1.86
C LEU A 22 -26.21 -25.89 3.22
N SER A 23 -27.53 -25.80 3.36
CA SER A 23 -28.24 -25.98 4.65
C SER A 23 -28.55 -27.45 5.03
N GLY A 24 -27.96 -28.42 4.39
CA GLY A 24 -28.25 -29.85 4.56
C GLY A 24 -27.16 -30.67 5.23
N VAL A 25 -26.31 -30.12 6.14
CA VAL A 25 -25.32 -30.93 6.86
C VAL A 25 -25.55 -30.88 8.37
N ASP A 26 -25.79 -32.03 8.95
CA ASP A 26 -26.07 -32.33 10.35
C ASP A 26 -25.00 -31.71 11.31
N ALA A 27 -25.48 -31.07 12.36
CA ALA A 27 -24.64 -30.43 13.39
C ALA A 27 -23.99 -31.49 14.30
N GLY A 28 -22.72 -31.76 14.05
CA GLY A 28 -21.87 -32.45 15.02
C GLY A 28 -21.55 -31.55 16.24
N PRO A 29 -21.04 -32.11 17.37
CA PRO A 29 -20.85 -31.40 18.62
C PRO A 29 -19.92 -30.19 18.45
N SER A 30 -20.34 -29.05 19.05
CA SER A 30 -19.63 -27.78 19.06
C SER A 30 -18.15 -27.94 19.45
N PRO A 31 -17.19 -27.45 18.66
CA PRO A 31 -15.81 -27.42 19.09
C PRO A 31 -15.61 -26.43 20.22
N THR A 32 -14.81 -26.81 21.20
CA THR A 32 -14.27 -25.96 22.28
C THR A 32 -13.78 -24.64 21.70
N PRO A 33 -14.04 -23.48 22.34
CA PRO A 33 -13.58 -22.21 21.82
C PRO A 33 -12.06 -22.23 21.66
N ALA A 34 -11.62 -22.25 20.43
CA ALA A 34 -10.21 -22.05 20.08
C ALA A 34 -9.79 -20.66 20.57
N ALA A 35 -8.59 -20.56 21.13
CA ALA A 35 -7.99 -19.28 21.52
C ALA A 35 -8.20 -18.25 20.41
N ALA A 36 -8.59 -17.03 20.79
CA ALA A 36 -8.83 -15.95 19.83
C ALA A 36 -7.61 -15.86 18.88
N PRO A 37 -7.79 -15.99 17.57
CA PRO A 37 -6.67 -15.96 16.66
C PRO A 37 -5.99 -14.60 16.78
N SER A 38 -4.67 -14.61 16.89
CA SER A 38 -3.81 -13.43 16.94
C SER A 38 -4.07 -12.56 15.69
N GLN A 39 -4.16 -11.24 15.88
CA GLN A 39 -4.12 -10.29 14.77
C GLN A 39 -2.89 -10.59 13.90
N LEU A 40 -3.06 -10.48 12.59
CA LEU A 40 -1.93 -10.59 11.67
C LEU A 40 -0.93 -9.47 12.00
N GLU A 41 0.32 -9.83 12.24
CA GLU A 41 1.40 -8.87 12.46
C GLU A 41 2.40 -8.94 11.31
N VAL A 42 2.91 -7.78 10.88
CA VAL A 42 4.00 -7.75 9.90
C VAL A 42 5.28 -8.22 10.59
N THR A 43 5.91 -9.24 10.02
CA THR A 43 7.23 -9.67 10.49
C THR A 43 8.23 -8.53 10.37
N VAL A 44 8.97 -8.25 11.44
CA VAL A 44 10.05 -7.27 11.45
C VAL A 44 11.38 -7.98 11.50
N VAL A 45 12.25 -7.69 10.55
CA VAL A 45 13.62 -8.19 10.49
C VAL A 45 14.57 -7.01 10.72
N ASP A 46 15.37 -7.07 11.77
CA ASP A 46 16.42 -6.09 11.99
C ASP A 46 17.63 -6.42 11.11
N TRP A 47 17.89 -5.57 10.13
CA TRP A 47 18.89 -5.83 9.09
C TRP A 47 20.33 -5.85 9.65
N ASP A 48 20.60 -5.06 10.67
CA ASP A 48 21.93 -5.01 11.29
C ASP A 48 22.22 -6.23 12.17
N VAL A 49 21.18 -6.89 12.69
CA VAL A 49 21.32 -8.01 13.61
C VAL A 49 21.25 -9.34 12.87
N SER A 50 20.33 -9.48 11.94
CA SER A 50 20.08 -10.76 11.24
C SER A 50 19.55 -10.48 9.83
N PRO A 51 20.44 -10.07 8.89
CA PRO A 51 20.04 -9.85 7.51
C PRO A 51 19.54 -11.14 6.87
N LEU A 52 18.48 -11.04 6.06
CA LEU A 52 17.94 -12.17 5.32
C LEU A 52 18.84 -12.51 4.12
N SER A 53 19.06 -13.80 3.90
CA SER A 53 19.57 -14.25 2.60
C SER A 53 18.44 -14.24 1.54
N ALA A 54 18.82 -14.21 0.26
CA ALA A 54 17.87 -14.30 -0.86
C ALA A 54 17.01 -15.58 -0.79
N ASP A 55 17.61 -16.70 -0.39
CA ASP A 55 16.91 -17.97 -0.24
C ASP A 55 15.89 -17.94 0.91
N GLU A 56 16.24 -17.34 2.04
CA GLU A 56 15.34 -17.20 3.16
C GLU A 56 14.19 -16.25 2.83
N PHE A 57 14.48 -15.10 2.22
CA PHE A 57 13.49 -14.17 1.73
C PHE A 57 12.54 -14.86 0.74
N SER A 58 13.07 -15.59 -0.25
CA SER A 58 12.27 -16.29 -1.26
C SER A 58 11.35 -17.34 -0.64
N ARG A 59 11.80 -18.09 0.37
CA ARG A 59 11.00 -19.14 1.01
C ARG A 59 9.92 -18.58 1.94
N ARG A 60 10.19 -17.48 2.65
CA ARG A 60 9.30 -16.97 3.72
C ARG A 60 8.38 -15.87 3.24
N PHE A 61 8.88 -14.94 2.43
CA PHE A 61 8.21 -13.68 2.16
C PHE A 61 7.81 -13.49 0.70
N ARG A 62 8.69 -13.87 -0.24
CA ARG A 62 8.45 -13.62 -1.65
C ARG A 62 7.11 -14.22 -2.08
N HIS A 63 6.23 -13.36 -2.61
CA HIS A 63 4.85 -13.70 -3.05
C HIS A 63 3.95 -14.29 -1.95
N ARG A 64 4.30 -14.16 -0.68
CA ARG A 64 3.58 -14.75 0.46
C ARG A 64 3.06 -13.70 1.42
N GLU A 65 3.95 -13.05 2.14
CA GLU A 65 3.60 -12.11 3.18
C GLU A 65 4.53 -10.89 3.21
N PRO A 66 4.04 -9.73 3.68
CA PRO A 66 4.87 -8.54 3.83
C PRO A 66 5.90 -8.72 4.94
N VAL A 67 7.02 -8.01 4.81
CA VAL A 67 8.07 -7.93 5.83
C VAL A 67 8.64 -6.53 5.90
N LEU A 68 8.82 -6.02 7.13
CA LEU A 68 9.56 -4.80 7.39
C LEU A 68 11.04 -5.12 7.63
N LEU A 69 11.88 -4.67 6.73
CA LEU A 69 13.35 -4.78 6.77
C LEU A 69 13.90 -3.52 7.45
N ARG A 70 14.01 -3.55 8.78
CA ARG A 70 14.42 -2.40 9.56
C ARG A 70 15.88 -2.10 9.34
N GLY A 71 16.18 -0.88 8.90
CA GLY A 71 17.53 -0.39 8.70
C GLY A 71 18.20 -0.81 7.39
N LEU A 72 17.54 -1.54 6.48
CA LEU A 72 18.13 -1.96 5.19
C LEU A 72 18.63 -0.77 4.37
N ALA A 73 17.92 0.36 4.40
CA ALA A 73 18.29 1.58 3.70
C ALA A 73 19.10 2.57 4.56
N ARG A 74 19.55 2.19 5.76
CA ARG A 74 20.20 3.11 6.72
C ARG A 74 21.46 3.78 6.18
N SER A 75 22.19 3.12 5.29
CA SER A 75 23.41 3.64 4.70
C SER A 75 23.20 4.54 3.47
N TRP A 76 21.96 4.78 3.05
CA TRP A 76 21.69 5.59 1.88
C TRP A 76 22.02 7.06 2.13
N PRO A 77 22.84 7.70 1.27
CA PRO A 77 23.09 9.14 1.35
C PRO A 77 21.83 9.99 1.35
N ALA A 78 20.78 9.51 0.70
CA ALA A 78 19.47 10.15 0.64
C ALA A 78 18.88 10.50 2.02
N LEU A 79 19.15 9.69 3.06
CA LEU A 79 18.63 9.91 4.41
C LEU A 79 19.07 11.25 5.00
N GLU A 80 20.25 11.72 4.65
CA GLU A 80 20.75 13.01 5.09
C GLU A 80 20.46 14.10 4.05
N GLN A 81 20.75 13.83 2.78
CA GLN A 81 20.66 14.82 1.70
C GLN A 81 19.23 15.32 1.47
N TRP A 82 18.26 14.40 1.48
CA TRP A 82 16.87 14.75 1.10
C TRP A 82 16.05 15.41 2.22
N ARG A 83 16.64 15.62 3.39
CA ARG A 83 16.04 16.46 4.43
C ARG A 83 16.08 17.95 4.06
N HIS A 84 16.97 18.33 3.16
CA HIS A 84 17.16 19.69 2.71
C HIS A 84 16.54 19.88 1.33
N SER A 85 15.60 20.83 1.24
CA SER A 85 14.84 21.09 0.01
C SER A 85 15.72 21.39 -1.20
N ASP A 86 16.79 22.15 -1.00
CA ASP A 86 17.73 22.54 -2.06
C ASP A 86 18.52 21.33 -2.58
N ALA A 87 18.97 20.46 -1.67
CA ALA A 87 19.70 19.25 -2.04
C ALA A 87 18.78 18.25 -2.76
N LEU A 88 17.55 18.05 -2.29
CA LEU A 88 16.58 17.22 -2.96
C LEU A 88 16.20 17.80 -4.32
N GLY A 89 15.83 19.10 -4.37
CA GLY A 89 15.38 19.77 -5.60
C GLY A 89 16.43 19.75 -6.69
N SER A 90 17.70 19.97 -6.36
CA SER A 90 18.82 19.94 -7.33
C SER A 90 19.20 18.54 -7.84
N ALA A 91 18.70 17.48 -7.21
CA ALA A 91 19.01 16.11 -7.60
C ALA A 91 18.33 15.67 -8.91
N LEU A 92 17.33 16.41 -9.39
CA LEU A 92 16.61 16.11 -10.64
C LEU A 92 16.21 17.39 -11.35
N ASP A 93 16.78 17.64 -12.52
CA ASP A 93 16.37 18.72 -13.44
C ASP A 93 15.33 18.16 -14.42
N ALA A 94 14.07 18.16 -14.01
CA ALA A 94 12.93 17.71 -14.83
C ALA A 94 11.59 18.07 -14.17
N ASP A 95 10.56 18.10 -14.99
CA ASP A 95 9.19 18.11 -14.50
C ASP A 95 8.78 16.74 -13.97
N VAL A 96 7.96 16.75 -12.92
CA VAL A 96 7.43 15.55 -12.24
C VAL A 96 5.91 15.57 -12.17
N THR A 97 5.33 14.39 -12.06
CA THR A 97 3.88 14.26 -11.95
C THR A 97 3.40 14.65 -10.56
N CYS A 98 2.52 15.65 -10.52
CA CYS A 98 1.81 16.07 -9.32
C CYS A 98 0.36 15.65 -9.42
N LEU A 99 -0.14 15.03 -8.36
CA LEU A 99 -1.52 14.63 -8.17
C LEU A 99 -2.21 15.68 -7.30
N ARG A 100 -3.38 16.14 -7.72
CA ARG A 100 -4.28 16.97 -6.93
C ARG A 100 -5.55 16.19 -6.65
N SER A 101 -5.87 16.01 -5.39
CA SER A 101 -7.08 15.33 -4.96
C SER A 101 -8.27 16.28 -4.94
N HIS A 102 -9.47 15.78 -5.26
CA HIS A 102 -10.72 16.52 -5.15
C HIS A 102 -11.15 16.78 -3.70
N ASP A 103 -10.81 15.88 -2.78
CA ASP A 103 -11.12 16.02 -1.35
C ASP A 103 -9.93 16.52 -0.52
N GLY A 104 -8.81 16.76 -1.21
CA GLY A 104 -7.61 17.30 -0.63
C GLY A 104 -6.81 16.32 0.24
N LYS A 105 -7.18 15.05 0.32
CA LYS A 105 -6.53 14.06 1.20
C LYS A 105 -6.18 12.76 0.51
N ARG A 106 -7.05 12.27 -0.41
CA ARG A 106 -6.95 10.95 -1.01
C ARG A 106 -6.33 11.02 -2.38
N PHE A 107 -5.21 10.32 -2.57
CA PHE A 107 -4.40 10.36 -3.78
C PHE A 107 -4.33 8.97 -4.44
N LEU A 108 -5.32 8.66 -5.29
CA LEU A 108 -5.23 7.61 -6.29
C LEU A 108 -5.05 8.28 -7.65
N ALA A 109 -4.04 7.87 -8.41
CA ALA A 109 -3.77 8.46 -9.72
C ALA A 109 -4.96 8.41 -10.68
N ALA A 110 -5.84 7.41 -10.51
CA ALA A 110 -7.08 7.25 -11.26
C ALA A 110 -8.13 8.31 -10.98
N ASP A 111 -8.16 8.83 -9.75
CA ASP A 111 -9.20 9.71 -9.23
C ASP A 111 -8.68 11.15 -9.02
N CYS A 112 -7.44 11.43 -9.41
CA CYS A 112 -6.78 12.73 -9.21
C CYS A 112 -6.55 13.46 -10.53
N GLU A 113 -6.61 14.78 -10.47
CA GLU A 113 -6.04 15.62 -11.52
C GLU A 113 -4.53 15.48 -11.55
N GLN A 114 -3.96 15.37 -12.76
CA GLN A 114 -2.51 15.24 -12.93
C GLN A 114 -1.96 16.47 -13.64
N SER A 115 -0.84 16.96 -13.16
CA SER A 115 -0.08 18.06 -13.77
C SER A 115 1.41 17.75 -13.76
N GLN A 116 2.18 18.43 -14.60
CA GLN A 116 3.63 18.37 -14.61
C GLN A 116 4.16 19.67 -14.01
N ARG A 117 5.13 19.57 -13.08
CA ARG A 117 5.72 20.73 -12.41
C ARG A 117 7.22 20.51 -12.18
N PRO A 118 8.03 21.59 -12.18
CA PRO A 118 9.47 21.49 -11.89
C PRO A 118 9.72 20.82 -10.53
N PHE A 119 10.64 19.86 -10.50
CA PHE A 119 10.88 19.05 -9.31
C PHE A 119 11.43 19.86 -8.12
N ASP A 120 12.31 20.80 -8.37
CA ASP A 120 12.87 21.70 -7.34
C ASP A 120 11.78 22.48 -6.59
N THR A 121 10.84 23.04 -7.35
CA THR A 121 9.69 23.74 -6.79
C THR A 121 8.81 22.82 -5.96
N VAL A 122 8.49 21.63 -6.49
CA VAL A 122 7.67 20.62 -5.81
C VAL A 122 8.34 20.12 -4.52
N ALA A 123 9.64 19.82 -4.58
CA ALA A 123 10.42 19.37 -3.42
C ALA A 123 10.45 20.43 -2.31
N ALA A 124 10.69 21.71 -2.68
CA ALA A 124 10.68 22.81 -1.74
C ALA A 124 9.30 23.00 -1.07
N GLU A 125 8.24 23.03 -1.87
CA GLU A 125 6.87 23.20 -1.35
C GLU A 125 6.45 22.09 -0.40
N ILE A 126 6.75 20.82 -0.72
CA ILE A 126 6.38 19.68 0.11
C ILE A 126 7.20 19.65 1.40
N LEU A 127 8.54 19.78 1.31
CA LEU A 127 9.39 19.70 2.51
C LEU A 127 9.17 20.85 3.49
N THR A 128 8.84 22.04 2.99
CA THR A 128 8.53 23.20 3.83
C THR A 128 7.04 23.29 4.21
N GLN A 129 6.21 22.41 3.65
CA GLN A 129 4.76 22.43 3.79
C GLN A 129 4.14 23.79 3.42
N SER A 130 4.73 24.48 2.47
CA SER A 130 4.30 25.81 2.01
C SER A 130 3.27 25.77 0.89
N CYS A 131 2.88 24.58 0.42
CA CYS A 131 1.83 24.47 -0.60
C CYS A 131 0.48 24.91 -0.05
N ALA A 132 -0.20 25.75 -0.83
CA ALA A 132 -1.58 26.15 -0.56
C ALA A 132 -2.61 25.06 -0.91
N SER A 133 -2.21 23.99 -1.55
CA SER A 133 -3.07 22.87 -1.97
C SER A 133 -2.41 21.53 -1.65
N GLU A 134 -3.22 20.60 -1.19
CA GLU A 134 -2.86 19.23 -0.91
C GLU A 134 -2.35 18.56 -2.20
N MET A 135 -1.09 18.18 -2.17
CA MET A 135 -0.36 17.66 -3.32
C MET A 135 0.37 16.38 -2.94
N TYR A 136 0.40 15.44 -3.87
CA TYR A 136 1.21 14.24 -3.80
C TYR A 136 2.00 14.12 -5.09
N ALA A 137 3.32 13.98 -5.01
CA ALA A 137 4.17 14.01 -6.20
C ALA A 137 4.91 12.70 -6.41
N ARG A 138 5.13 12.39 -7.68
CA ARG A 138 5.92 11.23 -8.13
C ARG A 138 6.99 11.67 -9.10
N ALA A 139 8.25 11.42 -8.75
CA ALA A 139 9.42 11.64 -9.58
C ALA A 139 10.05 10.31 -10.02
N PRO A 140 10.62 10.20 -11.23
CA PRO A 140 11.41 9.03 -11.62
C PRO A 140 12.71 8.97 -10.82
N LEU A 141 13.12 7.78 -10.37
CA LEU A 141 14.38 7.57 -9.66
C LEU A 141 15.55 7.54 -10.67
N ARG A 142 16.05 8.70 -11.04
CA ARG A 142 17.16 8.87 -11.99
C ARG A 142 18.05 10.04 -11.58
N SER A 143 19.18 10.23 -12.28
CA SER A 143 20.15 11.32 -12.02
C SER A 143 20.60 11.33 -10.56
N GLY A 144 20.78 12.47 -9.94
CA GLY A 144 21.21 12.59 -8.55
C GLY A 144 20.30 11.89 -7.54
N LEU A 145 18.98 11.72 -7.84
CA LEU A 145 18.10 10.91 -7.01
C LEU A 145 18.56 9.44 -6.97
N ARG A 146 18.97 8.88 -8.12
CA ARG A 146 19.46 7.48 -8.20
C ARG A 146 20.82 7.33 -7.52
N ASP A 147 21.66 8.34 -7.60
CA ASP A 147 23.02 8.32 -7.02
C ASP A 147 23.00 8.35 -5.48
N ALA A 148 21.92 8.86 -4.89
CA ALA A 148 21.74 8.97 -3.44
C ALA A 148 21.18 7.70 -2.78
N VAL A 149 20.85 6.64 -3.54
CA VAL A 149 20.27 5.39 -3.02
C VAL A 149 21.08 4.17 -3.43
N ASP A 150 21.20 3.21 -2.54
CA ASP A 150 21.87 1.92 -2.79
C ASP A 150 20.84 0.78 -2.82
N LEU A 151 20.52 0.30 -4.01
CA LEU A 151 19.52 -0.75 -4.20
C LEU A 151 20.05 -2.18 -4.06
N ARG A 152 21.39 -2.36 -3.88
CA ARG A 152 22.02 -3.69 -3.90
C ARG A 152 21.38 -4.67 -2.93
N GLY A 153 21.11 -4.26 -1.70
CA GLY A 153 20.49 -5.15 -0.72
C GLY A 153 19.08 -5.60 -1.13
N ILE A 154 18.29 -4.72 -1.78
CA ILE A 154 16.97 -5.08 -2.33
C ILE A 154 17.11 -6.02 -3.53
N GLU A 155 18.04 -5.73 -4.44
CA GLU A 155 18.30 -6.53 -5.64
C GLU A 155 18.83 -7.93 -5.27
N GLU A 156 19.67 -8.04 -4.24
CA GLU A 156 20.17 -9.32 -3.70
C GLU A 156 19.00 -10.17 -3.15
N LEU A 157 18.07 -9.59 -2.39
CA LEU A 157 16.87 -10.30 -1.91
C LEU A 157 16.03 -10.83 -3.07
N MET A 158 16.01 -10.13 -4.18
CA MET A 158 15.30 -10.55 -5.40
C MET A 158 16.10 -11.54 -6.27
N GLY A 159 17.20 -12.09 -5.73
CA GLY A 159 18.04 -13.08 -6.40
C GLY A 159 19.01 -12.47 -7.44
N GLY A 160 19.46 -11.26 -7.20
CA GLY A 160 20.40 -10.54 -8.07
C GLY A 160 19.75 -9.96 -9.33
N VAL A 161 18.41 -9.90 -9.37
CA VAL A 161 17.68 -9.23 -10.45
C VAL A 161 17.78 -7.72 -10.22
N ASN A 162 18.26 -6.99 -11.21
CA ASN A 162 18.32 -5.54 -11.15
C ASN A 162 16.90 -4.94 -11.15
N ALA A 163 16.69 -3.94 -10.32
CA ALA A 163 15.46 -3.16 -10.34
C ALA A 163 15.29 -2.48 -11.71
N LYS A 164 14.03 -2.46 -12.20
CA LYS A 164 13.72 -1.72 -13.43
C LYS A 164 13.80 -0.22 -13.15
N ALA A 165 14.90 0.40 -13.51
CA ALA A 165 15.14 1.84 -13.27
C ALA A 165 13.99 2.73 -13.77
N ALA A 166 13.38 2.38 -14.92
CA ALA A 166 12.25 3.12 -15.48
C ALA A 166 10.96 3.06 -14.60
N CYS A 167 10.85 2.08 -13.71
CA CYS A 167 9.68 1.89 -12.85
C CYS A 167 9.92 2.37 -11.41
N CYS A 168 11.20 2.54 -11.01
CA CYS A 168 11.54 3.06 -9.70
C CYS A 168 11.15 4.53 -9.59
N SER A 169 10.59 4.91 -8.45
CA SER A 169 10.08 6.27 -8.27
C SER A 169 10.30 6.78 -6.85
N VAL A 170 10.45 8.09 -6.76
CA VAL A 170 10.43 8.84 -5.50
C VAL A 170 9.05 9.44 -5.32
N TRP A 171 8.46 9.20 -4.16
CA TRP A 171 7.15 9.71 -3.79
C TRP A 171 7.31 10.76 -2.69
N LEU A 172 6.72 11.93 -2.91
CA LEU A 172 6.74 13.05 -1.99
C LEU A 172 5.30 13.36 -1.57
N GLY A 173 5.03 13.37 -0.28
CA GLY A 173 3.70 13.63 0.28
C GLY A 173 3.73 14.61 1.43
N LEU A 174 2.70 15.43 1.52
CA LEU A 174 2.42 16.30 2.67
C LEU A 174 1.95 15.47 3.86
N ALA A 175 2.05 16.04 5.05
CA ALA A 175 1.51 15.45 6.26
C ALA A 175 0.03 15.10 6.10
N GLY A 176 -0.35 13.87 6.44
CA GLY A 176 -1.72 13.40 6.37
C GLY A 176 -2.23 12.98 4.98
N ASN A 177 -1.39 13.00 3.93
CA ASN A 177 -1.75 12.46 2.63
C ASN A 177 -2.09 10.97 2.73
N ILE A 178 -3.14 10.56 2.03
CA ILE A 178 -3.67 9.19 2.05
C ILE A 178 -3.66 8.61 0.65
N THR A 179 -3.13 7.40 0.49
CA THR A 179 -3.40 6.56 -0.68
C THR A 179 -4.40 5.48 -0.23
N PRO A 180 -5.66 5.52 -0.71
CA PRO A 180 -6.70 4.56 -0.35
C PRO A 180 -6.32 3.12 -0.67
N PHE A 181 -7.05 2.15 -0.12
CA PHE A 181 -6.78 0.73 -0.36
C PHE A 181 -6.74 0.37 -1.85
N HIS A 182 -5.60 -0.17 -2.23
CA HIS A 182 -5.34 -0.74 -3.54
C HIS A 182 -4.34 -1.90 -3.41
N TYR A 183 -4.14 -2.67 -4.47
CA TYR A 183 -3.03 -3.61 -4.55
C TYR A 183 -2.24 -3.41 -5.84
N ASP A 184 -0.96 -3.78 -5.79
CA ASP A 184 -0.09 -3.81 -6.95
C ASP A 184 0.01 -5.22 -7.53
N LEU A 185 0.26 -5.31 -8.85
CA LEU A 185 0.48 -6.58 -9.56
C LEU A 185 1.95 -7.03 -9.52
N CYS A 186 2.81 -6.23 -8.93
CA CYS A 186 4.24 -6.44 -8.83
C CYS A 186 4.69 -6.55 -7.37
N HIS A 187 5.89 -7.08 -7.14
CA HIS A 187 6.56 -6.96 -5.84
C HIS A 187 6.95 -5.51 -5.60
N GLY A 188 6.60 -4.95 -4.47
CA GLY A 188 6.96 -3.58 -4.09
C GLY A 188 7.92 -3.56 -2.89
N PHE A 189 9.01 -2.79 -3.01
CA PHE A 189 9.84 -2.41 -1.88
C PHE A 189 9.74 -0.89 -1.71
N LEU A 190 9.22 -0.45 -0.57
CA LEU A 190 9.13 0.97 -0.26
C LEU A 190 10.11 1.32 0.87
N ALA A 191 11.12 2.10 0.52
CA ALA A 191 12.09 2.64 1.48
C ALA A 191 11.63 4.00 2.00
N GLY A 192 11.59 4.18 3.32
CA GLY A 192 11.42 5.48 3.97
C GLY A 192 12.72 6.28 3.93
N VAL A 193 12.64 7.56 3.55
CA VAL A 193 13.81 8.45 3.49
C VAL A 193 13.63 9.68 4.38
N VAL A 194 12.52 10.40 4.26
CA VAL A 194 12.19 11.55 5.11
C VAL A 194 10.79 11.32 5.69
N GLY A 195 10.59 11.67 6.95
CA GLY A 195 9.31 11.44 7.63
C GLY A 195 8.93 9.97 7.69
N SER A 196 7.69 9.66 8.02
CA SER A 196 7.22 8.27 8.06
C SER A 196 5.92 8.07 7.31
N LYS A 197 5.69 6.83 6.88
CA LYS A 197 4.44 6.38 6.30
C LYS A 197 3.89 5.20 7.07
N VAL A 198 2.59 5.19 7.28
CA VAL A 198 1.89 4.09 7.94
C VAL A 198 1.13 3.30 6.90
N PHE A 199 1.45 2.03 6.78
CA PHE A 199 0.75 1.07 5.95
C PHE A 199 -0.27 0.31 6.78
N THR A 200 -1.49 0.23 6.29
CA THR A 200 -2.48 -0.75 6.70
C THR A 200 -2.58 -1.79 5.59
N LEU A 201 -2.26 -3.04 5.91
CA LEU A 201 -2.16 -4.13 4.95
C LEU A 201 -3.29 -5.13 5.21
N VAL A 202 -3.86 -5.70 4.13
CA VAL A 202 -4.87 -6.75 4.21
C VAL A 202 -4.49 -7.88 3.25
N SER A 203 -4.54 -9.12 3.74
CA SER A 203 -4.23 -10.31 2.93
C SER A 203 -5.14 -10.41 1.71
N PRO A 204 -4.62 -10.90 0.56
CA PRO A 204 -5.44 -11.22 -0.61
C PRO A 204 -6.61 -12.17 -0.33
N ASP A 205 -6.55 -12.99 0.73
CA ASP A 205 -7.64 -13.91 1.13
C ASP A 205 -8.92 -13.16 1.48
N ALA A 206 -8.80 -11.91 1.95
CA ALA A 206 -9.94 -11.05 2.27
C ALA A 206 -10.45 -10.24 1.07
N TRP A 207 -10.08 -10.59 -0.16
CA TRP A 207 -10.34 -9.76 -1.33
C TRP A 207 -11.82 -9.38 -1.51
N ARG A 208 -12.77 -10.30 -1.22
CA ARG A 208 -14.21 -10.02 -1.30
C ARG A 208 -14.66 -8.97 -0.29
N SER A 209 -14.03 -8.94 0.88
CA SER A 209 -14.29 -7.96 1.94
C SER A 209 -13.67 -6.58 1.64
N MET A 210 -12.79 -6.51 0.65
CA MET A 210 -12.22 -5.26 0.18
C MET A 210 -13.07 -4.55 -0.89
N TYR A 211 -14.17 -5.16 -1.34
CA TYR A 211 -15.10 -4.58 -2.32
C TYR A 211 -14.38 -3.98 -3.53
N PRO A 212 -13.69 -4.78 -4.35
CA PRO A 212 -13.00 -4.30 -5.54
C PRO A 212 -13.92 -3.47 -6.44
N ARG A 213 -13.39 -2.45 -7.12
CA ARG A 213 -14.14 -1.71 -8.13
C ARG A 213 -14.36 -2.61 -9.35
N PRO A 214 -15.57 -2.64 -9.95
CA PRO A 214 -15.85 -3.49 -11.10
C PRO A 214 -14.98 -3.21 -12.33
N ASP A 215 -14.67 -1.95 -12.57
CA ASP A 215 -13.86 -1.46 -13.70
C ASP A 215 -12.36 -1.52 -13.42
N ARG A 216 -11.96 -1.50 -12.15
CA ARG A 216 -10.57 -1.45 -11.68
C ARG A 216 -10.41 -2.28 -10.41
N PRO A 217 -10.32 -3.61 -10.53
CA PRO A 217 -10.35 -4.51 -9.37
C PRO A 217 -9.16 -4.34 -8.41
N GLU A 218 -8.10 -3.68 -8.87
CA GLU A 218 -6.96 -3.31 -8.02
C GLU A 218 -7.28 -2.18 -7.04
N LEU A 219 -8.43 -1.51 -7.17
CA LEU A 219 -8.88 -0.43 -6.29
C LEU A 219 -10.06 -0.89 -5.43
N SER A 220 -9.99 -0.61 -4.13
CA SER A 220 -11.07 -0.88 -3.19
C SER A 220 -12.12 0.24 -3.18
N ARG A 221 -13.38 -0.14 -2.91
CA ARG A 221 -14.46 0.81 -2.60
C ARG A 221 -14.59 1.12 -1.11
N VAL A 222 -13.80 0.46 -0.25
CA VAL A 222 -13.83 0.68 1.21
C VAL A 222 -13.31 2.07 1.55
N ASP A 223 -14.13 2.85 2.26
CA ASP A 223 -13.69 4.09 2.91
C ASP A 223 -13.10 3.77 4.29
N TYR A 224 -11.79 3.52 4.31
CA TYR A 224 -11.10 3.11 5.54
C TYR A 224 -11.10 4.20 6.60
N GLU A 225 -11.05 5.48 6.22
CA GLU A 225 -11.10 6.60 7.17
C GLU A 225 -12.45 6.59 7.89
N ALA A 226 -13.55 6.47 7.14
CA ALA A 226 -14.89 6.32 7.72
C ALA A 226 -15.00 5.04 8.57
N ALA A 227 -14.49 3.92 8.07
CA ALA A 227 -14.56 2.63 8.75
C ALA A 227 -13.90 2.62 10.14
N ARG A 228 -12.80 3.37 10.31
CA ARG A 228 -12.04 3.44 11.58
C ARG A 228 -12.50 4.54 12.54
N GLU A 229 -13.48 5.34 12.17
CA GLU A 229 -14.08 6.30 13.08
C GLU A 229 -14.79 5.60 14.27
N GLY A 230 -15.09 6.36 15.33
CA GLY A 230 -15.78 5.81 16.50
C GLY A 230 -17.17 5.26 16.16
N GLU A 231 -17.67 4.30 16.92
CA GLU A 231 -18.95 3.60 16.67
C GLU A 231 -20.16 4.54 16.55
N LYS A 232 -20.11 5.72 17.18
CA LYS A 232 -21.15 6.73 17.11
C LYS A 232 -21.11 7.59 15.84
N SER A 233 -20.05 7.47 15.03
CA SER A 233 -19.90 8.24 13.80
C SER A 233 -20.96 7.83 12.76
N GLU A 234 -21.52 8.81 12.08
CA GLU A 234 -22.46 8.58 10.98
C GLU A 234 -21.71 8.00 9.76
N ALA A 235 -20.49 8.50 9.47
CA ALA A 235 -19.67 8.00 8.39
C ALA A 235 -19.36 6.50 8.55
N ARG A 236 -19.02 6.06 9.79
CA ARG A 236 -18.78 4.64 10.08
C ARG A 236 -20.05 3.81 9.91
N ARG A 237 -21.20 4.31 10.39
CA ARG A 237 -22.48 3.58 10.24
C ARG A 237 -22.89 3.45 8.78
N GLU A 238 -22.66 4.48 7.98
CA GLU A 238 -22.91 4.43 6.55
C GLU A 238 -21.98 3.44 5.85
N GLU A 239 -20.68 3.46 6.19
CA GLU A 239 -19.73 2.51 5.64
C GLU A 239 -20.07 1.06 6.02
N LEU A 240 -20.49 0.81 7.27
CA LEU A 240 -20.96 -0.51 7.71
C LEU A 240 -22.19 -0.99 6.91
N ARG A 241 -23.14 -0.10 6.61
CA ARG A 241 -24.33 -0.44 5.80
C ARG A 241 -23.94 -0.79 4.37
N ARG A 242 -23.04 -0.02 3.76
CA ARG A 242 -22.61 -0.21 2.36
C ARG A 242 -21.65 -1.38 2.19
N ARG A 243 -20.82 -1.65 3.18
CA ARG A 243 -19.71 -2.63 3.09
C ARG A 243 -19.58 -3.48 4.34
N PRO A 244 -20.65 -4.21 4.73
CA PRO A 244 -20.65 -4.98 5.97
C PRO A 244 -19.54 -6.02 6.04
N LYS A 245 -19.18 -6.70 4.94
CA LYS A 245 -18.12 -7.74 4.93
C LYS A 245 -16.74 -7.19 5.34
N PHE A 246 -16.49 -5.89 5.19
CA PHE A 246 -15.22 -5.29 5.66
C PHE A 246 -15.10 -5.28 7.19
N PHE A 247 -16.25 -5.28 7.89
CA PHE A 247 -16.30 -5.27 9.36
C PHE A 247 -16.40 -6.67 9.96
N ASP A 248 -16.47 -7.72 9.14
CA ASP A 248 -16.51 -9.10 9.62
C ASP A 248 -15.17 -9.49 10.27
N GLU A 249 -15.23 -10.40 11.24
CA GLU A 249 -14.01 -10.86 11.94
C GLU A 249 -12.96 -11.42 10.99
N SER A 250 -13.36 -12.08 9.90
CA SER A 250 -12.45 -12.63 8.90
C SER A 250 -11.61 -11.55 8.21
N ALA A 251 -12.21 -10.40 7.89
CA ALA A 251 -11.50 -9.28 7.28
C ALA A 251 -10.59 -8.56 8.29
N THR A 252 -11.09 -8.34 9.52
CA THR A 252 -10.31 -7.67 10.58
C THR A 252 -9.12 -8.49 11.03
N ARG A 253 -9.19 -9.83 10.99
CA ARG A 253 -8.06 -10.74 11.28
C ARG A 253 -6.96 -10.69 10.23
N CYS A 254 -7.30 -10.37 8.99
CA CYS A 254 -6.36 -10.25 7.89
C CYS A 254 -5.68 -8.88 7.81
N LEU A 255 -6.04 -7.95 8.71
CA LEU A 255 -5.55 -6.58 8.71
C LEU A 255 -4.37 -6.43 9.66
N CYS A 256 -3.29 -5.85 9.18
CA CYS A 256 -2.14 -5.47 10.00
C CYS A 256 -1.69 -4.05 9.68
N ARG A 257 -0.96 -3.45 10.63
CA ARG A 257 -0.49 -2.08 10.48
C ARG A 257 1.00 -1.99 10.77
N VAL A 258 1.73 -1.27 9.94
CA VAL A 258 3.18 -1.10 10.08
C VAL A 258 3.58 0.33 9.73
N GLU A 259 4.51 0.90 10.50
CA GLU A 259 5.12 2.19 10.21
C GLU A 259 6.48 1.97 9.55
N VAL A 260 6.69 2.66 8.42
CA VAL A 260 7.95 2.69 7.68
C VAL A 260 8.63 4.02 7.98
N ARG A 261 9.73 3.96 8.71
CA ARG A 261 10.54 5.11 9.14
C ARG A 261 11.75 5.32 8.23
N PRO A 262 12.43 6.46 8.31
CA PRO A 262 13.67 6.67 7.56
C PRO A 262 14.69 5.55 7.82
N GLY A 263 15.19 4.96 6.73
CA GLY A 263 16.10 3.82 6.75
C GLY A 263 15.44 2.44 6.73
N ASP A 264 14.14 2.34 6.97
CA ASP A 264 13.39 1.08 6.86
C ASP A 264 12.95 0.82 5.42
N VAL A 265 12.77 -0.46 5.08
CA VAL A 265 12.20 -0.89 3.79
C VAL A 265 11.06 -1.87 4.06
N LEU A 266 9.87 -1.56 3.58
CA LEU A 266 8.74 -2.47 3.60
C LEU A 266 8.66 -3.22 2.26
N TYR A 267 8.67 -4.54 2.31
CA TYR A 267 8.31 -5.38 1.19
C TYR A 267 6.81 -5.68 1.24
N THR A 268 6.14 -5.45 0.12
CA THR A 268 4.73 -5.80 -0.10
C THR A 268 4.64 -6.76 -1.29
N PRO A 269 4.13 -8.00 -1.09
CA PRO A 269 3.93 -8.93 -2.20
C PRO A 269 2.83 -8.45 -3.16
N PRO A 270 2.78 -8.96 -4.40
CA PRO A 270 1.65 -8.75 -5.30
C PRO A 270 0.32 -9.10 -4.64
N PHE A 271 -0.74 -8.38 -4.99
CA PHE A 271 -2.12 -8.55 -4.54
C PHE A 271 -2.40 -8.25 -3.07
N TRP A 272 -1.42 -7.91 -2.26
CA TRP A 272 -1.66 -7.44 -0.91
C TRP A 272 -2.29 -6.05 -0.93
N TRP A 273 -3.49 -5.95 -0.42
CA TRP A 273 -4.17 -4.68 -0.26
C TRP A 273 -3.40 -3.80 0.71
N HIS A 274 -3.20 -2.55 0.32
CA HIS A 274 -2.54 -1.59 1.19
C HIS A 274 -3.17 -0.21 1.10
N HIS A 275 -3.34 0.38 2.26
CA HIS A 275 -3.72 1.76 2.49
C HIS A 275 -2.53 2.47 3.09
N VAL A 276 -2.15 3.62 2.59
CA VAL A 276 -0.93 4.32 3.01
C VAL A 276 -1.25 5.72 3.48
N GLU A 277 -0.77 6.05 4.67
CA GLU A 277 -0.88 7.39 5.24
C GLU A 277 0.50 8.00 5.43
N THR A 278 0.72 9.22 4.98
CA THR A 278 1.84 10.02 5.45
C THR A 278 1.56 10.45 6.90
N ALA A 279 2.54 10.30 7.79
CA ALA A 279 2.38 10.70 9.17
C ALA A 279 1.97 12.18 9.29
N LYS A 280 1.26 12.52 10.37
CA LYS A 280 0.69 13.86 10.54
C LYS A 280 1.69 14.90 11.08
N ASP A 281 2.85 14.45 11.51
CA ASP A 281 3.90 15.26 12.11
C ASP A 281 4.86 15.90 11.09
N GLY A 282 4.73 15.54 9.82
CA GLY A 282 5.56 16.13 8.76
C GLY A 282 5.36 15.50 7.39
N PRO A 283 6.02 16.06 6.37
CA PRO A 283 6.03 15.49 5.02
C PRO A 283 6.83 14.19 4.99
N ALA A 284 6.59 13.36 3.98
CA ALA A 284 7.37 12.16 3.76
C ALA A 284 7.91 12.07 2.34
N VAL A 285 9.17 11.60 2.24
CA VAL A 285 9.82 11.20 0.99
C VAL A 285 10.15 9.72 1.08
N SER A 286 9.78 8.95 0.08
CA SER A 286 10.03 7.52 0.02
C SER A 286 10.41 7.07 -1.39
N VAL A 287 11.15 5.96 -1.48
CA VAL A 287 11.56 5.35 -2.75
C VAL A 287 10.80 4.05 -2.94
N LEU A 288 10.08 3.92 -4.04
CA LEU A 288 9.42 2.68 -4.47
C LEU A 288 10.27 1.97 -5.51
N VAL A 289 10.58 0.71 -5.25
CA VAL A 289 11.37 -0.16 -6.12
C VAL A 289 10.54 -1.38 -6.48
N PRO A 290 9.86 -1.39 -7.64
CA PRO A 290 9.04 -2.50 -8.08
C PRO A 290 9.84 -3.55 -8.84
N PHE A 291 9.42 -4.82 -8.72
CA PHE A 291 9.93 -5.95 -9.50
C PHE A 291 8.77 -6.74 -10.09
N ASP A 292 8.90 -7.17 -11.33
CA ASP A 292 7.88 -8.04 -11.93
C ASP A 292 7.87 -9.42 -11.26
N PRO A 293 6.71 -10.04 -11.14
CA PRO A 293 6.61 -11.45 -10.77
C PRO A 293 7.40 -12.34 -11.77
N ARG A 294 7.92 -13.45 -11.29
CA ARG A 294 8.50 -14.49 -12.15
C ARG A 294 7.40 -15.20 -12.95
N ALA A 295 7.79 -15.86 -14.03
CA ALA A 295 6.84 -16.57 -14.90
C ALA A 295 6.09 -17.70 -14.18
N ASP A 296 6.64 -18.25 -13.10
CA ASP A 296 6.07 -19.30 -12.26
C ASP A 296 5.28 -18.77 -11.06
N GLU A 297 5.26 -17.46 -10.86
CA GLU A 297 4.48 -16.83 -9.78
C GLU A 297 3.06 -16.50 -10.24
N PRO A 298 2.06 -16.53 -9.32
CA PRO A 298 0.69 -16.12 -9.64
C PRO A 298 0.61 -14.71 -10.21
N THR A 299 -0.13 -14.55 -11.29
CA THR A 299 -0.35 -13.25 -11.96
C THR A 299 -1.77 -12.71 -11.77
N HIS A 300 -2.61 -13.44 -11.03
CA HIS A 300 -3.99 -13.06 -10.80
C HIS A 300 -4.46 -13.52 -9.41
N VAL A 301 -5.32 -12.73 -8.75
CA VAL A 301 -5.83 -13.02 -7.39
C VAL A 301 -6.50 -14.40 -7.30
N CYS A 302 -7.20 -14.83 -8.34
CA CYS A 302 -7.85 -16.16 -8.37
C CYS A 302 -6.86 -17.34 -8.36
N HIS A 303 -5.59 -17.12 -8.66
CA HIS A 303 -4.53 -18.15 -8.63
C HIS A 303 -3.90 -18.32 -7.24
N LEU A 304 -4.29 -17.49 -6.25
CA LEU A 304 -3.81 -17.56 -4.87
C LEU A 304 -4.59 -18.56 -4.00
N ARG A 305 -5.50 -19.35 -4.60
CA ARG A 305 -6.35 -20.34 -3.92
C ARG A 305 -5.76 -21.73 -3.97
#